data_e7198f08183f9ffbc856207866235ac0
#
_entry.id   e7198f08183f9ffbc856207866235ac0
#
_cell.length_a   1.000
_cell.length_b   1.000
_cell.length_c   1.000
_cell.angle_alpha   90.00
_cell.angle_beta   90.00
_cell.angle_gamma   90.00
#
_symmetry.space_group_name_H-M   'P 1'
#
loop_
_entity.id
_entity.type
_entity.pdbx_description
1 polymer ?
#
loop_
_entity_poly.entity_id
_entity_poly.type
_entity_poly.pdbx_seq_one_letter_code
_entity_poly.pdbx_strand_id
1 'polypeptide(L)'
;MRGRSDSHPELAARPIPLRIDIPVLPCRGGADLVPRLFAPLGWTVSTTPIPLDPTFPEWGDSPYVGLRLTGTVRLVEALRHLYVLLPVLDGGKHYWVDKEEVPKLLRAGADWLAGHPERQLIAERYLAHQRSYVRSALSRLSDVDDVPADGLDNALAAPVVTDDRRAPLAVRRRGTVLDVLRAARARRVLDLGCGPGALLRDLLADPSFTEIVGVDVSVRALAAAERTLDLDRLADRQRARITLRQSALTYTDRSLAGYDAAVLMEVVEHVDPSRLPALERAVFGTARPGTVVVTTPNAEHNVRFPQLADGHFRHADHRFEWDRTAFAHWADAVAGRYGYTVRYQPVGDDDPEVGPPTQLAEFTRTVAV
;
A
#
# COMPACT_ATOMS: atom_id res chain seq x y z
N MET A 1 3.83 4.55 -27.60
CA MET A 1 3.17 4.51 -28.93
C MET A 1 3.31 5.89 -29.57
N ARG A 2 4.07 6.00 -30.67
CA ARG A 2 4.42 7.31 -31.26
C ARG A 2 3.40 7.83 -32.30
N GLY A 3 2.42 6.99 -32.70
CA GLY A 3 1.38 7.38 -33.68
C GLY A 3 1.90 7.71 -35.07
N ARG A 4 3.09 7.21 -35.43
CA ARG A 4 3.73 7.41 -36.71
C ARG A 4 4.11 6.07 -37.31
N SER A 5 4.03 5.96 -38.63
CA SER A 5 4.51 4.82 -39.41
C SER A 5 5.35 5.34 -40.55
N ASP A 6 6.55 4.81 -40.70
CA ASP A 6 7.45 5.20 -41.80
C ASP A 6 6.97 4.61 -43.12
N SER A 7 6.31 3.43 -43.08
CA SER A 7 5.81 2.74 -44.26
C SER A 7 4.44 3.27 -44.73
N HIS A 8 3.60 3.73 -43.80
CA HIS A 8 2.21 4.16 -44.10
C HIS A 8 1.82 5.39 -43.26
N PRO A 9 2.45 6.55 -43.44
CA PRO A 9 2.24 7.75 -42.63
C PRO A 9 0.80 8.26 -42.69
N GLU A 10 0.20 8.25 -43.88
CA GLU A 10 -1.20 8.70 -44.06
C GLU A 10 -2.21 7.82 -43.36
N LEU A 11 -1.99 6.50 -43.36
CA LEU A 11 -2.86 5.55 -42.68
C LEU A 11 -2.77 5.70 -41.16
N ALA A 12 -1.57 5.95 -40.64
CA ALA A 12 -1.36 6.19 -39.21
C ALA A 12 -2.00 7.50 -38.70
N ALA A 13 -2.16 8.50 -39.60
CA ALA A 13 -2.69 9.81 -39.25
C ALA A 13 -4.22 9.88 -39.26
N ARG A 14 -4.92 9.01 -39.99
CA ARG A 14 -6.36 9.07 -40.17
C ARG A 14 -7.13 8.04 -39.34
N PRO A 15 -8.38 8.31 -38.93
CA PRO A 15 -9.28 7.30 -38.37
C PRO A 15 -9.56 6.20 -39.41
N ILE A 16 -9.61 4.95 -38.93
CA ILE A 16 -9.94 3.76 -39.74
C ILE A 16 -11.01 2.93 -39.02
N PRO A 17 -11.85 2.19 -39.71
CA PRO A 17 -12.73 1.22 -39.09
C PRO A 17 -11.93 0.13 -38.39
N LEU A 18 -12.16 -0.05 -37.08
CA LEU A 18 -11.50 -1.05 -36.27
C LEU A 18 -12.53 -1.94 -35.60
N ARG A 19 -12.20 -3.21 -35.51
CA ARG A 19 -12.87 -4.18 -34.66
C ARG A 19 -11.83 -4.85 -33.78
N ILE A 20 -12.11 -4.85 -32.47
CA ILE A 20 -11.24 -5.44 -31.44
C ILE A 20 -12.09 -6.46 -30.69
N ASP A 21 -11.65 -7.69 -30.69
CA ASP A 21 -12.26 -8.78 -29.94
C ASP A 21 -11.28 -9.24 -28.85
N ILE A 22 -11.75 -9.25 -27.58
CA ILE A 22 -11.03 -9.76 -26.42
C ILE A 22 -11.88 -10.88 -25.84
N PRO A 23 -11.51 -12.16 -26.06
CA PRO A 23 -12.36 -13.29 -25.70
C PRO A 23 -12.62 -13.44 -24.21
N VAL A 24 -11.64 -13.09 -23.37
CA VAL A 24 -11.69 -13.21 -21.91
C VAL A 24 -11.02 -11.99 -21.29
N LEU A 25 -11.82 -11.14 -20.67
CA LEU A 25 -11.39 -9.91 -20.04
C LEU A 25 -11.87 -9.90 -18.58
N PRO A 26 -10.98 -9.78 -17.58
CA PRO A 26 -11.40 -9.56 -16.20
C PRO A 26 -12.18 -8.25 -16.10
N CYS A 27 -13.33 -8.27 -15.42
CA CYS A 27 -14.21 -7.11 -15.30
C CYS A 27 -14.68 -6.94 -13.84
N ARG A 28 -13.78 -6.45 -13.00
CA ARG A 28 -14.10 -6.16 -11.59
C ARG A 28 -14.97 -4.90 -11.52
N GLY A 29 -16.19 -5.08 -11.03
CA GLY A 29 -17.20 -4.01 -10.96
C GLY A 29 -18.37 -4.22 -11.91
N GLY A 30 -18.44 -5.39 -12.58
CA GLY A 30 -19.57 -5.81 -13.43
C GLY A 30 -19.42 -5.39 -14.89
N ALA A 31 -20.16 -6.10 -15.75
CA ALA A 31 -20.14 -5.90 -17.20
C ALA A 31 -20.58 -4.48 -17.62
N ASP A 32 -21.44 -3.83 -16.81
CA ASP A 32 -21.96 -2.48 -17.07
C ASP A 32 -20.87 -1.39 -17.01
N LEU A 33 -19.74 -1.68 -16.41
CA LEU A 33 -18.61 -0.76 -16.37
C LEU A 33 -17.96 -0.59 -17.76
N VAL A 34 -17.97 -1.64 -18.57
CA VAL A 34 -17.30 -1.63 -19.90
C VAL A 34 -17.85 -0.57 -20.83
N PRO A 35 -19.19 -0.48 -21.08
CA PRO A 35 -19.74 0.58 -21.90
C PRO A 35 -19.52 1.98 -21.31
N ARG A 36 -19.54 2.15 -19.99
CA ARG A 36 -19.24 3.44 -19.34
C ARG A 36 -17.84 3.94 -19.65
N LEU A 37 -16.87 3.04 -19.79
CA LEU A 37 -15.47 3.36 -20.08
C LEU A 37 -15.20 3.57 -21.58
N PHE A 38 -15.80 2.77 -22.46
CA PHE A 38 -15.43 2.79 -23.86
C PHE A 38 -16.40 3.58 -24.75
N ALA A 39 -17.71 3.64 -24.44
CA ALA A 39 -18.68 4.33 -25.29
C ALA A 39 -18.42 5.86 -25.40
N PRO A 40 -18.00 6.58 -24.34
CA PRO A 40 -17.66 8.00 -24.45
C PRO A 40 -16.50 8.30 -25.40
N LEU A 41 -15.67 7.28 -25.73
CA LEU A 41 -14.53 7.37 -26.63
C LEU A 41 -14.87 7.01 -28.10
N GLY A 42 -16.16 6.91 -28.42
CA GLY A 42 -16.64 6.62 -29.77
C GLY A 42 -16.66 5.13 -30.15
N TRP A 43 -16.57 4.23 -29.14
CA TRP A 43 -16.70 2.80 -29.37
C TRP A 43 -18.15 2.33 -29.24
N THR A 44 -18.59 1.50 -30.19
CA THR A 44 -19.74 0.62 -30.00
C THR A 44 -19.25 -0.60 -29.22
N VAL A 45 -19.86 -0.82 -28.05
CA VAL A 45 -19.43 -1.85 -27.10
C VAL A 45 -20.42 -3.00 -27.07
N SER A 46 -19.93 -4.23 -27.17
CA SER A 46 -20.70 -5.44 -26.93
C SER A 46 -19.94 -6.33 -25.93
N THR A 47 -20.63 -6.69 -24.87
CA THR A 47 -20.10 -7.62 -23.84
C THR A 47 -20.86 -8.92 -23.85
N THR A 48 -20.18 -10.03 -23.68
CA THR A 48 -20.76 -11.36 -23.54
C THR A 48 -20.35 -11.94 -22.20
N PRO A 49 -21.28 -12.23 -21.30
CA PRO A 49 -20.98 -12.91 -20.06
C PRO A 49 -20.32 -14.27 -20.31
N ILE A 50 -19.41 -14.65 -19.42
CA ILE A 50 -18.77 -15.96 -19.43
C ILE A 50 -19.25 -16.71 -18.19
N PRO A 51 -20.00 -17.80 -18.32
CA PRO A 51 -20.48 -18.56 -17.16
C PRO A 51 -19.30 -19.09 -16.33
N LEU A 52 -19.50 -19.21 -15.02
CA LEU A 52 -18.49 -19.77 -14.12
C LEU A 52 -18.20 -21.23 -14.48
N ASP A 53 -19.26 -22.00 -14.74
CA ASP A 53 -19.20 -23.34 -15.32
C ASP A 53 -20.40 -23.52 -16.27
N PRO A 54 -20.18 -23.81 -17.57
CA PRO A 54 -21.28 -24.04 -18.51
C PRO A 54 -22.17 -25.24 -18.15
N THR A 55 -21.64 -26.20 -17.38
CA THR A 55 -22.39 -27.39 -16.95
C THR A 55 -23.33 -27.12 -15.79
N PHE A 56 -23.06 -26.05 -15.01
CA PHE A 56 -23.82 -25.64 -13.83
C PHE A 56 -24.26 -24.17 -13.94
N PRO A 57 -25.29 -23.87 -14.75
CA PRO A 57 -25.74 -22.50 -14.99
C PRO A 57 -26.18 -21.75 -13.71
N GLU A 58 -26.61 -22.49 -12.70
CA GLU A 58 -27.00 -21.95 -11.39
C GLU A 58 -25.86 -21.32 -10.61
N TRP A 59 -24.62 -21.58 -10.99
CA TRP A 59 -23.44 -20.93 -10.38
C TRP A 59 -23.23 -19.51 -10.88
N GLY A 60 -23.99 -19.10 -11.93
CA GLY A 60 -23.93 -17.74 -12.46
C GLY A 60 -22.70 -17.47 -13.34
N ASP A 61 -22.45 -16.18 -13.54
CA ASP A 61 -21.36 -15.74 -14.40
C ASP A 61 -20.03 -15.56 -13.64
N SER A 62 -18.94 -15.81 -14.34
CA SER A 62 -17.60 -15.54 -13.85
C SER A 62 -17.32 -14.02 -13.82
N PRO A 63 -16.26 -13.56 -13.13
CA PRO A 63 -15.85 -12.16 -13.17
C PRO A 63 -15.19 -11.74 -14.50
N TYR A 64 -15.32 -12.56 -15.53
CA TYR A 64 -14.77 -12.32 -16.86
C TYR A 64 -15.88 -12.10 -17.88
N VAL A 65 -15.58 -11.28 -18.89
CA VAL A 65 -16.48 -11.02 -20.02
C VAL A 65 -15.73 -11.18 -21.33
N GLY A 66 -16.45 -11.61 -22.39
CA GLY A 66 -16.01 -11.40 -23.76
C GLY A 66 -16.31 -9.96 -24.15
N LEU A 67 -15.33 -9.24 -24.70
CA LEU A 67 -15.49 -7.85 -25.13
C LEU A 67 -15.30 -7.74 -26.65
N ARG A 68 -16.23 -7.04 -27.31
CA ARG A 68 -16.06 -6.57 -28.68
C ARG A 68 -16.25 -5.06 -28.72
N LEU A 69 -15.26 -4.40 -29.33
CA LEU A 69 -15.30 -2.97 -29.63
C LEU A 69 -15.29 -2.77 -31.15
N THR A 70 -16.18 -1.93 -31.65
CA THR A 70 -16.18 -1.49 -33.06
C THR A 70 -16.25 0.03 -33.10
N GLY A 71 -15.47 0.64 -34.00
CA GLY A 71 -15.45 2.10 -34.10
C GLY A 71 -14.52 2.57 -35.22
N THR A 72 -14.65 3.85 -35.60
CA THR A 72 -13.77 4.51 -36.58
C THR A 72 -12.89 5.49 -35.82
N VAL A 73 -11.67 5.06 -35.48
CA VAL A 73 -10.72 5.83 -34.65
C VAL A 73 -9.31 5.66 -35.20
N ARG A 74 -8.39 6.54 -34.84
CA ARG A 74 -6.98 6.33 -35.18
C ARG A 74 -6.42 5.15 -34.41
N LEU A 75 -5.58 4.35 -35.05
CA LEU A 75 -4.99 3.17 -34.41
C LEU A 75 -4.23 3.50 -33.11
N VAL A 76 -3.53 4.64 -33.06
CA VAL A 76 -2.82 5.08 -31.87
C VAL A 76 -3.76 5.40 -30.72
N GLU A 77 -4.94 5.97 -31.01
CA GLU A 77 -5.98 6.24 -30.00
C GLU A 77 -6.57 4.94 -29.47
N ALA A 78 -6.93 4.02 -30.36
CA ALA A 78 -7.40 2.69 -29.98
C ALA A 78 -6.43 1.99 -29.02
N LEU A 79 -5.14 1.99 -29.35
CA LEU A 79 -4.10 1.38 -28.52
C LEU A 79 -3.93 2.11 -27.17
N ARG A 80 -4.09 3.44 -27.13
CA ARG A 80 -4.04 4.23 -25.89
C ARG A 80 -5.24 3.94 -24.99
N HIS A 81 -6.45 3.85 -25.58
CA HIS A 81 -7.65 3.47 -24.84
C HIS A 81 -7.49 2.11 -24.19
N LEU A 82 -7.06 1.10 -24.95
CA LEU A 82 -6.82 -0.25 -24.42
C LEU A 82 -5.75 -0.24 -23.33
N TYR A 83 -4.63 0.45 -23.54
CA TYR A 83 -3.51 0.53 -22.59
C TYR A 83 -3.94 1.06 -21.22
N VAL A 84 -4.85 2.04 -21.20
CA VAL A 84 -5.37 2.62 -19.97
C VAL A 84 -6.53 1.81 -19.40
N LEU A 85 -7.50 1.43 -20.21
CA LEU A 85 -8.79 0.93 -19.72
C LEU A 85 -8.80 -0.57 -19.40
N LEU A 86 -7.94 -1.40 -20.04
CA LEU A 86 -7.87 -2.82 -19.67
C LEU A 86 -7.39 -3.03 -18.22
N PRO A 87 -6.32 -2.37 -17.74
CA PRO A 87 -5.95 -2.43 -16.32
C PRO A 87 -7.03 -1.89 -15.37
N VAL A 88 -7.81 -0.88 -15.80
CA VAL A 88 -8.91 -0.32 -15.00
C VAL A 88 -10.03 -1.33 -14.81
N LEU A 89 -10.32 -2.15 -15.81
CA LEU A 89 -11.33 -3.22 -15.74
C LEU A 89 -10.85 -4.40 -14.88
N ASP A 90 -9.59 -4.73 -14.92
CA ASP A 90 -9.00 -5.78 -14.06
C ASP A 90 -8.96 -5.38 -12.58
N GLY A 91 -9.21 -4.10 -12.27
CA GLY A 91 -9.24 -3.58 -10.89
C GLY A 91 -7.87 -3.43 -10.25
N GLY A 92 -6.82 -3.48 -11.01
CA GLY A 92 -5.47 -3.20 -10.57
C GLY A 92 -4.40 -3.68 -11.56
N LYS A 93 -3.36 -2.90 -11.74
CA LYS A 93 -2.14 -3.38 -12.39
C LYS A 93 -1.45 -4.37 -11.46
N HIS A 94 -1.22 -5.59 -11.94
CA HIS A 94 -0.48 -6.63 -11.22
C HIS A 94 1.04 -6.38 -11.14
N TYR A 95 1.53 -5.22 -11.58
CA TYR A 95 2.94 -4.82 -11.55
C TYR A 95 3.07 -3.36 -11.11
N TRP A 96 4.26 -3.01 -10.67
CA TRP A 96 4.64 -1.75 -10.06
C TRP A 96 4.05 -0.51 -10.74
N VAL A 97 3.38 0.31 -9.94
CA VAL A 97 3.09 1.70 -10.27
C VAL A 97 4.31 2.52 -9.83
N ASP A 98 5.18 2.83 -10.78
CA ASP A 98 6.35 3.67 -10.60
C ASP A 98 5.95 5.16 -10.72
N LYS A 99 6.83 6.08 -10.27
CA LYS A 99 6.69 7.54 -10.48
C LYS A 99 6.43 7.91 -11.94
N GLU A 100 6.86 7.07 -12.88
CA GLU A 100 6.61 7.20 -14.31
C GLU A 100 5.17 6.85 -14.75
N GLU A 101 4.35 6.22 -13.92
CA GLU A 101 3.01 5.79 -14.32
C GLU A 101 2.02 6.96 -14.42
N VAL A 102 2.17 8.00 -13.60
CA VAL A 102 1.39 9.24 -13.77
C VAL A 102 1.73 9.92 -15.10
N PRO A 103 3.00 10.18 -15.45
CA PRO A 103 3.37 10.63 -16.79
C PRO A 103 2.90 9.71 -17.92
N LYS A 104 2.89 8.38 -17.72
CA LYS A 104 2.39 7.43 -18.72
C LYS A 104 0.88 7.53 -18.88
N LEU A 105 0.11 7.61 -17.79
CA LEU A 105 -1.33 7.82 -17.81
C LEU A 105 -1.68 9.13 -18.53
N LEU A 106 -1.03 10.23 -18.15
CA LEU A 106 -1.25 11.54 -18.74
C LEU A 106 -0.89 11.56 -20.23
N ARG A 107 0.21 10.93 -20.65
CA ARG A 107 0.56 10.81 -22.07
C ARG A 107 -0.42 9.95 -22.87
N ALA A 108 -0.89 8.85 -22.28
CA ALA A 108 -1.86 7.98 -22.95
C ALA A 108 -3.26 8.55 -22.97
N GLY A 109 -3.60 9.35 -21.95
CA GLY A 109 -4.89 10.01 -21.77
C GLY A 109 -4.97 11.46 -22.25
N ALA A 110 -3.86 12.03 -22.77
CA ALA A 110 -3.74 13.48 -23.03
C ALA A 110 -4.90 14.09 -23.83
N ASP A 111 -5.40 13.35 -24.82
CA ASP A 111 -6.40 13.86 -25.75
C ASP A 111 -7.85 13.56 -25.33
N TRP A 112 -8.07 12.71 -24.31
CA TRP A 112 -9.41 12.21 -23.99
C TRP A 112 -9.75 12.09 -22.50
N LEU A 113 -8.76 11.84 -21.63
CA LEU A 113 -9.00 11.49 -20.22
C LEU A 113 -9.58 12.66 -19.42
N ALA A 114 -9.14 13.90 -19.70
CA ALA A 114 -9.62 15.10 -19.00
C ALA A 114 -11.14 15.32 -19.19
N GLY A 115 -11.67 15.04 -20.39
CA GLY A 115 -13.08 15.13 -20.72
C GLY A 115 -13.91 13.89 -20.44
N HIS A 116 -13.30 12.79 -19.96
CA HIS A 116 -13.98 11.51 -19.77
C HIS A 116 -14.91 11.54 -18.55
N PRO A 117 -16.18 11.09 -18.65
CA PRO A 117 -17.12 11.08 -17.52
C PRO A 117 -16.59 10.30 -16.32
N GLU A 118 -15.90 9.19 -16.56
CA GLU A 118 -15.35 8.32 -15.52
C GLU A 118 -13.86 8.62 -15.20
N ARG A 119 -13.38 9.84 -15.46
CA ARG A 119 -11.97 10.21 -15.28
C ARG A 119 -11.43 9.91 -13.88
N GLN A 120 -12.27 10.14 -12.85
CA GLN A 120 -11.89 9.87 -11.47
C GLN A 120 -11.71 8.37 -11.22
N LEU A 121 -12.70 7.56 -11.60
CA LEU A 121 -12.64 6.09 -11.49
C LEU A 121 -11.44 5.51 -12.27
N ILE A 122 -11.19 6.04 -13.48
CA ILE A 122 -10.04 5.62 -14.30
C ILE A 122 -8.73 5.92 -13.59
N ALA A 123 -8.55 7.13 -13.06
CA ALA A 123 -7.36 7.52 -12.34
C ALA A 123 -7.17 6.70 -11.06
N GLU A 124 -8.22 6.51 -10.26
CA GLU A 124 -8.21 5.73 -9.04
C GLU A 124 -7.81 4.27 -9.29
N ARG A 125 -8.42 3.62 -10.29
CA ARG A 125 -8.15 2.21 -10.60
C ARG A 125 -6.82 1.99 -11.33
N TYR A 126 -6.45 2.88 -12.23
CA TYR A 126 -5.18 2.80 -12.96
C TYR A 126 -3.99 3.00 -12.03
N LEU A 127 -4.12 3.89 -11.07
CA LEU A 127 -3.13 4.21 -10.03
C LEU A 127 -3.46 3.53 -8.70
N ALA A 128 -4.32 2.51 -8.70
CA ALA A 128 -4.67 1.74 -7.52
C ALA A 128 -3.39 1.31 -6.78
N HIS A 129 -3.30 1.64 -5.51
CA HIS A 129 -2.19 1.52 -4.56
C HIS A 129 -1.34 2.80 -4.34
N GLN A 130 -1.65 3.93 -5.04
CA GLN A 130 -0.94 5.18 -4.77
C GLN A 130 -1.89 6.39 -4.90
N ARG A 131 -2.67 6.63 -3.84
CA ARG A 131 -3.67 7.74 -3.81
C ARG A 131 -3.08 9.14 -4.02
N SER A 132 -1.81 9.36 -3.71
CA SER A 132 -1.11 10.62 -4.01
C SER A 132 -0.93 10.84 -5.51
N TYR A 133 -0.72 9.77 -6.28
CA TYR A 133 -0.62 9.86 -7.75
C TYR A 133 -1.98 10.09 -8.39
N VAL A 134 -3.06 9.54 -7.82
CA VAL A 134 -4.43 9.85 -8.25
C VAL A 134 -4.68 11.35 -8.13
N ARG A 135 -4.38 11.96 -6.99
CA ARG A 135 -4.55 13.39 -6.75
C ARG A 135 -3.68 14.23 -7.71
N SER A 136 -2.42 13.87 -7.87
CA SER A 136 -1.50 14.54 -8.82
C SER A 136 -1.96 14.40 -10.27
N ALA A 137 -2.52 13.25 -10.66
CA ALA A 137 -3.07 13.07 -11.99
C ALA A 137 -4.33 13.90 -12.21
N LEU A 138 -5.25 13.90 -11.24
CA LEU A 138 -6.50 14.67 -11.31
C LEU A 138 -6.26 16.18 -11.28
N SER A 139 -5.30 16.66 -10.47
CA SER A 139 -4.94 18.10 -10.47
C SER A 139 -4.34 18.55 -11.80
N ARG A 140 -3.50 17.71 -12.43
CA ARG A 140 -2.94 18.01 -13.75
C ARG A 140 -3.98 17.91 -14.89
N LEU A 141 -5.05 17.15 -14.68
CA LEU A 141 -6.16 17.05 -15.63
C LEU A 141 -7.16 18.21 -15.47
N SER A 142 -7.12 18.94 -14.35
CA SER A 142 -8.03 20.06 -14.06
C SER A 142 -7.39 21.45 -14.19
N ASP A 143 -6.17 21.57 -14.72
CA ASP A 143 -5.44 22.83 -14.93
C ASP A 143 -5.36 23.75 -13.70
N VAL A 144 -5.10 23.19 -12.50
CA VAL A 144 -4.91 23.97 -11.29
C VAL A 144 -3.58 23.60 -10.60
N ASP A 145 -2.71 24.59 -10.56
CA ASP A 145 -1.42 24.80 -9.89
C ASP A 145 -0.74 23.75 -9.01
N ASP A 146 0.57 23.69 -9.20
CA ASP A 146 1.66 22.96 -8.57
C ASP A 146 1.58 22.72 -7.06
N VAL A 147 1.74 21.45 -6.64
CA VAL A 147 2.26 21.10 -5.31
C VAL A 147 3.18 19.87 -5.42
N PRO A 148 4.38 19.87 -4.80
CA PRO A 148 5.38 18.81 -4.91
C PRO A 148 5.00 17.50 -4.21
N ALA A 149 5.44 16.39 -4.81
CA ALA A 149 5.13 15.03 -4.38
C ALA A 149 6.13 14.50 -3.35
N ASP A 150 5.87 14.73 -2.06
CA ASP A 150 6.52 13.97 -0.97
C ASP A 150 5.51 13.71 0.15
N GLY A 151 5.05 12.47 0.28
CA GLY A 151 4.19 12.08 1.40
C GLY A 151 3.26 10.89 1.15
N LEU A 152 3.77 9.66 1.09
CA LEU A 152 3.01 8.51 0.63
C LEU A 152 2.62 7.48 1.70
N ASP A 153 2.88 7.75 2.96
CA ASP A 153 2.54 6.80 4.03
C ASP A 153 1.38 7.23 4.94
N ASN A 154 0.68 8.33 4.63
CA ASN A 154 -0.46 8.77 5.42
C ASN A 154 -1.48 9.60 4.61
N ALA A 155 -1.93 9.09 3.48
CA ALA A 155 -2.92 9.79 2.67
C ALA A 155 -4.30 9.96 3.34
N LEU A 156 -4.52 9.33 4.49
CA LEU A 156 -5.68 9.57 5.34
C LEU A 156 -5.40 10.55 6.49
N ALA A 157 -4.15 10.91 6.73
CA ALA A 157 -3.75 11.81 7.80
C ALA A 157 -3.52 13.24 7.32
N ALA A 158 -4.31 13.73 6.39
CA ALA A 158 -4.36 15.16 6.13
C ALA A 158 -5.80 15.60 6.13
N PRO A 159 -6.25 16.20 7.19
CA PRO A 159 -7.15 17.29 7.07
C PRO A 159 -6.43 18.56 7.38
N VAL A 160 -6.78 19.45 6.56
CA VAL A 160 -7.38 20.72 6.95
C VAL A 160 -6.82 21.33 8.25
N VAL A 161 -6.19 22.45 8.00
CA VAL A 161 -5.90 23.57 8.91
C VAL A 161 -4.61 23.39 9.71
N THR A 162 -3.54 23.83 9.04
CA THR A 162 -2.69 24.90 9.55
C THR A 162 -2.07 24.69 10.92
N ASP A 163 -1.02 23.93 10.94
CA ASP A 163 0.22 24.50 11.41
C ASP A 163 1.35 23.91 10.53
N ASP A 164 1.90 24.70 9.68
CA ASP A 164 2.91 24.37 8.64
C ASP A 164 4.27 23.91 9.24
N ARG A 165 4.27 23.51 10.53
CA ARG A 165 5.48 23.20 11.31
C ARG A 165 5.54 21.77 11.87
N ARG A 166 4.49 20.96 11.72
CA ARG A 166 4.50 19.61 12.30
C ARG A 166 4.84 18.54 11.27
N ALA A 167 5.80 17.68 11.62
CA ALA A 167 6.20 16.56 10.79
C ALA A 167 5.02 15.59 10.54
N PRO A 168 4.92 14.96 9.34
CA PRO A 168 3.91 13.95 9.04
C PRO A 168 3.85 12.84 10.09
N LEU A 169 2.66 12.26 10.33
CA LEU A 169 2.45 11.22 11.36
C LEU A 169 3.40 10.03 11.20
N ALA A 170 3.67 9.60 9.95
CA ALA A 170 4.63 8.52 9.69
C ALA A 170 6.05 8.85 10.16
N VAL A 171 6.50 10.11 10.01
CA VAL A 171 7.79 10.56 10.50
C VAL A 171 7.82 10.58 12.04
N ARG A 172 6.74 11.09 12.65
CA ARG A 172 6.59 11.13 14.11
C ARG A 172 6.58 9.72 14.69
N ARG A 173 5.87 8.78 14.05
CA ARG A 173 5.80 7.38 14.46
C ARG A 173 7.18 6.73 14.45
N ARG A 174 7.93 6.84 13.35
CA ARG A 174 9.30 6.33 13.28
C ARG A 174 10.20 6.98 14.33
N GLY A 175 10.08 8.28 14.54
CA GLY A 175 10.80 9.00 15.59
C GLY A 175 10.54 8.41 16.97
N THR A 176 9.27 8.21 17.35
CA THR A 176 8.89 7.60 18.63
C THR A 176 9.44 6.18 18.77
N VAL A 177 9.36 5.36 17.72
CA VAL A 177 9.94 4.00 17.72
C VAL A 177 11.45 4.05 17.94
N LEU A 178 12.18 4.92 17.25
CA LEU A 178 13.62 5.10 17.43
C LEU A 178 13.98 5.53 18.84
N ASP A 179 13.20 6.42 19.44
CA ASP A 179 13.43 6.89 20.79
C ASP A 179 13.24 5.76 21.83
N VAL A 180 12.23 4.90 21.64
CA VAL A 180 12.06 3.68 22.46
C VAL A 180 13.25 2.74 22.31
N LEU A 181 13.69 2.48 21.08
CA LEU A 181 14.83 1.58 20.81
C LEU A 181 16.14 2.11 21.44
N ARG A 182 16.37 3.44 21.37
CA ARG A 182 17.52 4.09 22.00
C ARG A 182 17.45 4.03 23.54
N ALA A 183 16.26 4.28 24.10
CA ALA A 183 16.04 4.17 25.55
C ALA A 183 16.28 2.74 26.05
N ALA A 184 15.87 1.74 25.27
CA ALA A 184 16.15 0.33 25.52
C ALA A 184 17.64 -0.07 25.28
N ARG A 185 18.47 0.86 24.76
CA ARG A 185 19.86 0.59 24.37
C ARG A 185 20.00 -0.58 23.40
N ALA A 186 19.01 -0.79 22.55
CA ALA A 186 19.02 -1.83 21.56
C ALA A 186 20.13 -1.58 20.51
N ARG A 187 20.91 -2.59 20.19
CA ARG A 187 21.96 -2.55 19.17
C ARG A 187 21.65 -3.47 18.00
N ARG A 188 20.97 -4.58 18.27
CA ARG A 188 20.54 -5.59 17.31
C ARG A 188 19.03 -5.55 17.20
N VAL A 189 18.51 -5.11 16.05
CA VAL A 189 17.09 -4.78 15.88
C VAL A 189 16.49 -5.58 14.73
N LEU A 190 15.30 -6.13 14.97
CA LEU A 190 14.42 -6.72 13.98
C LEU A 190 13.33 -5.70 13.59
N ASP A 191 13.17 -5.44 12.31
CA ASP A 191 12.01 -4.72 11.74
C ASP A 191 11.10 -5.77 11.07
N LEU A 192 10.04 -6.15 11.75
CA LEU A 192 9.14 -7.24 11.39
C LEU A 192 7.92 -6.68 10.63
N GLY A 193 7.86 -6.90 9.32
CA GLY A 193 6.95 -6.23 8.41
C GLY A 193 7.55 -4.91 7.93
N CYS A 194 8.82 -4.93 7.52
CA CYS A 194 9.61 -3.74 7.22
C CYS A 194 9.10 -2.93 6.00
N GLY A 195 8.20 -3.49 5.21
CA GLY A 195 7.65 -2.84 4.03
C GLY A 195 8.74 -2.31 3.08
N PRO A 196 8.59 -1.07 2.58
CA PRO A 196 9.58 -0.45 1.68
C PRO A 196 10.83 0.09 2.41
N GLY A 197 11.04 -0.23 3.70
CA GLY A 197 12.29 0.05 4.41
C GLY A 197 12.42 1.46 5.00
N ALA A 198 11.34 2.18 5.25
CA ALA A 198 11.42 3.53 5.80
C ALA A 198 12.06 3.57 7.20
N LEU A 199 11.68 2.65 8.11
CA LEU A 199 12.31 2.52 9.42
C LEU A 199 13.75 1.99 9.30
N LEU A 200 13.98 1.04 8.41
CA LEU A 200 15.33 0.48 8.17
C LEU A 200 16.33 1.55 7.76
N ARG A 201 15.91 2.53 6.94
CA ARG A 201 16.75 3.67 6.54
C ARG A 201 17.13 4.52 7.76
N ASP A 202 16.16 4.82 8.62
CA ASP A 202 16.38 5.63 9.80
C ASP A 202 17.27 4.88 10.83
N LEU A 203 17.09 3.56 10.99
CA LEU A 203 17.97 2.68 11.79
C LEU A 203 19.41 2.63 11.23
N LEU A 204 19.55 2.51 9.92
CA LEU A 204 20.86 2.43 9.27
C LEU A 204 21.64 3.76 9.37
N ALA A 205 20.94 4.89 9.39
CA ALA A 205 21.54 6.21 9.60
C ALA A 205 22.11 6.39 11.01
N ASP A 206 21.61 5.66 12.00
CA ASP A 206 22.09 5.73 13.38
C ASP A 206 23.16 4.65 13.64
N PRO A 207 24.42 5.03 13.93
CA PRO A 207 25.51 4.07 14.14
C PRO A 207 25.40 3.26 15.44
N SER A 208 24.48 3.60 16.35
CA SER A 208 24.25 2.82 17.58
C SER A 208 23.65 1.45 17.29
N PHE A 209 22.87 1.32 16.19
CA PHE A 209 22.32 0.04 15.74
C PHE A 209 23.35 -0.71 14.92
N THR A 210 23.90 -1.77 15.44
CA THR A 210 25.04 -2.50 14.86
C THR A 210 24.63 -3.65 13.95
N GLU A 211 23.43 -4.20 14.15
CA GLU A 211 22.84 -5.25 13.32
C GLU A 211 21.34 -4.99 13.14
N ILE A 212 20.89 -4.91 11.90
CA ILE A 212 19.52 -4.58 11.53
C ILE A 212 19.03 -5.66 10.57
N VAL A 213 17.90 -6.27 10.88
CA VAL A 213 17.26 -7.24 10.01
C VAL A 213 15.85 -6.78 9.69
N GLY A 214 15.61 -6.49 8.42
CA GLY A 214 14.26 -6.24 7.88
C GLY A 214 13.63 -7.54 7.40
N VAL A 215 12.42 -7.83 7.87
CA VAL A 215 11.66 -9.03 7.49
C VAL A 215 10.35 -8.61 6.88
N ASP A 216 10.02 -9.16 5.72
CA ASP A 216 8.71 -8.98 5.09
C ASP A 216 8.29 -10.24 4.33
N VAL A 217 6.99 -10.48 4.21
CA VAL A 217 6.44 -11.59 3.41
C VAL A 217 6.50 -11.28 1.91
N SER A 218 6.43 -10.01 1.57
CA SER A 218 6.37 -9.50 0.20
C SER A 218 7.76 -9.32 -0.40
N VAL A 219 8.12 -10.14 -1.38
CA VAL A 219 9.34 -9.95 -2.20
C VAL A 219 9.38 -8.54 -2.81
N ARG A 220 8.22 -7.99 -3.16
CA ARG A 220 8.13 -6.62 -3.72
C ARG A 220 8.50 -5.56 -2.69
N ALA A 221 8.02 -5.70 -1.45
CA ALA A 221 8.37 -4.79 -0.37
C ALA A 221 9.87 -4.83 -0.11
N LEU A 222 10.46 -6.02 -0.05
CA LEU A 222 11.92 -6.18 0.12
C LEU A 222 12.72 -5.55 -1.03
N ALA A 223 12.30 -5.77 -2.27
CA ALA A 223 12.94 -5.11 -3.42
C ALA A 223 12.77 -3.57 -3.41
N ALA A 224 11.67 -3.05 -2.83
CA ALA A 224 11.52 -1.62 -2.60
C ALA A 224 12.43 -1.14 -1.47
N ALA A 225 12.58 -1.92 -0.40
CA ALA A 225 13.50 -1.63 0.70
C ALA A 225 14.95 -1.58 0.21
N GLU A 226 15.39 -2.51 -0.64
CA GLU A 226 16.72 -2.50 -1.27
C GLU A 226 17.00 -1.17 -1.97
N ARG A 227 16.02 -0.68 -2.76
CA ARG A 227 16.13 0.62 -3.45
C ARG A 227 16.08 1.81 -2.50
N THR A 228 15.21 1.78 -1.49
CA THR A 228 15.09 2.85 -0.48
C THR A 228 16.38 3.03 0.29
N LEU A 229 17.07 1.93 0.55
CA LEU A 229 18.34 1.87 1.28
C LEU A 229 19.56 2.11 0.37
N ASP A 230 19.38 2.08 -0.96
CA ASP A 230 20.45 2.14 -1.96
C ASP A 230 21.56 1.12 -1.68
N LEU A 231 21.16 -0.14 -1.39
CA LEU A 231 22.05 -1.19 -0.86
C LEU A 231 23.30 -1.43 -1.73
N ASP A 232 23.19 -1.23 -3.06
CA ASP A 232 24.29 -1.42 -3.99
C ASP A 232 25.36 -0.32 -3.91
N ARG A 233 25.01 0.84 -3.30
CA ARG A 233 25.90 1.99 -3.15
C ARG A 233 26.36 2.24 -1.73
N LEU A 234 25.88 1.44 -0.77
CA LEU A 234 26.33 1.55 0.60
C LEU A 234 27.81 1.20 0.73
N ALA A 235 28.54 1.94 1.58
CA ALA A 235 29.87 1.53 2.00
C ALA A 235 29.82 0.14 2.71
N ASP A 236 30.82 -0.70 2.50
CA ASP A 236 30.90 -2.07 3.02
C ASP A 236 30.55 -2.16 4.49
N ARG A 237 31.01 -1.20 5.29
CA ARG A 237 30.74 -1.15 6.73
C ARG A 237 29.25 -0.91 7.05
N GLN A 238 28.54 -0.15 6.27
CA GLN A 238 27.10 0.06 6.43
C GLN A 238 26.32 -1.13 5.88
N ARG A 239 26.73 -1.65 4.73
CA ARG A 239 26.12 -2.83 4.09
C ARG A 239 26.18 -4.06 5.00
N ALA A 240 27.26 -4.25 5.73
CA ALA A 240 27.44 -5.35 6.69
C ALA A 240 26.48 -5.27 7.90
N ARG A 241 25.88 -4.10 8.18
CA ARG A 241 24.96 -3.92 9.31
C ARG A 241 23.52 -4.30 8.99
N ILE A 242 23.15 -4.47 7.72
CA ILE A 242 21.76 -4.67 7.32
C ILE A 242 21.57 -5.93 6.50
N THR A 243 20.51 -6.66 6.82
CA THR A 243 20.07 -7.85 6.10
C THR A 243 18.56 -7.75 5.84
N LEU A 244 18.14 -8.06 4.62
CA LEU A 244 16.73 -8.21 4.27
C LEU A 244 16.39 -9.68 4.10
N ARG A 245 15.24 -10.10 4.64
CA ARG A 245 14.82 -11.51 4.63
C ARG A 245 13.35 -11.65 4.31
N GLN A 246 13.02 -12.57 3.43
CA GLN A 246 11.64 -12.95 3.20
C GLN A 246 11.21 -13.97 4.26
N SER A 247 10.20 -13.63 5.06
CA SER A 247 9.57 -14.54 6.00
C SER A 247 8.17 -14.05 6.37
N ALA A 248 7.27 -15.00 6.66
CA ALA A 248 5.95 -14.68 7.18
C ALA A 248 6.00 -14.68 8.71
N LEU A 249 5.49 -13.63 9.34
CA LEU A 249 5.56 -13.42 10.79
C LEU A 249 4.69 -14.41 11.60
N THR A 250 3.87 -15.19 10.93
CA THR A 250 3.07 -16.26 11.55
C THR A 250 3.80 -17.61 11.62
N TYR A 251 5.03 -17.69 11.08
CA TYR A 251 5.88 -18.86 11.20
C TYR A 251 7.04 -18.61 12.17
N THR A 252 7.37 -19.62 12.96
CA THR A 252 8.49 -19.53 13.90
C THR A 252 9.82 -19.66 13.15
N ASP A 253 10.69 -18.65 13.29
CA ASP A 253 12.04 -18.65 12.76
C ASP A 253 13.04 -18.47 13.92
N ARG A 254 13.72 -19.53 14.28
CA ARG A 254 14.73 -19.49 15.38
C ARG A 254 15.94 -18.61 15.06
N SER A 255 16.19 -18.31 13.80
CA SER A 255 17.29 -17.43 13.41
C SER A 255 17.02 -15.96 13.74
N LEU A 256 15.79 -15.61 14.13
CA LEU A 256 15.40 -14.29 14.63
C LEU A 256 15.55 -14.18 16.15
N ALA A 257 16.03 -15.22 16.84
CA ALA A 257 16.28 -15.17 18.27
C ALA A 257 17.58 -14.44 18.60
N GLY A 258 17.64 -13.87 19.82
CA GLY A 258 18.85 -13.23 20.36
C GLY A 258 19.06 -11.78 19.95
N TYR A 259 18.06 -11.12 19.37
CA TYR A 259 18.06 -9.68 19.11
C TYR A 259 17.67 -8.91 20.39
N ASP A 260 18.16 -7.66 20.48
CA ASP A 260 17.86 -6.82 21.64
C ASP A 260 16.41 -6.31 21.54
N ALA A 261 15.97 -5.94 20.33
CA ALA A 261 14.64 -5.45 20.11
C ALA A 261 14.01 -5.96 18.80
N ALA A 262 12.67 -6.00 18.76
CA ALA A 262 11.87 -6.18 17.57
C ALA A 262 10.81 -5.07 17.44
N VAL A 263 10.52 -4.67 16.23
CA VAL A 263 9.49 -3.67 15.89
C VAL A 263 8.44 -4.31 15.01
N LEU A 264 7.18 -4.06 15.32
CA LEU A 264 6.00 -4.34 14.52
C LEU A 264 5.28 -3.00 14.30
N MET A 265 5.71 -2.23 13.30
CA MET A 265 5.19 -0.89 13.07
C MET A 265 4.09 -0.91 12.00
N GLU A 266 2.82 -0.76 12.42
CA GLU A 266 1.63 -0.84 11.53
C GLU A 266 1.57 -2.21 10.82
N VAL A 267 1.58 -3.28 11.59
CA VAL A 267 1.67 -4.65 11.08
C VAL A 267 0.53 -5.53 11.58
N VAL A 268 0.20 -5.45 12.87
CA VAL A 268 -0.73 -6.41 13.50
C VAL A 268 -2.13 -6.33 12.89
N GLU A 269 -2.57 -5.17 12.46
CA GLU A 269 -3.85 -4.93 11.81
C GLU A 269 -3.99 -5.58 10.43
N HIS A 270 -2.88 -5.95 9.81
CA HIS A 270 -2.86 -6.69 8.53
C HIS A 270 -2.91 -8.21 8.71
N VAL A 271 -2.75 -8.68 9.94
CA VAL A 271 -2.79 -10.11 10.25
C VAL A 271 -4.23 -10.53 10.54
N ASP A 272 -4.67 -11.63 9.92
CA ASP A 272 -5.98 -12.21 10.25
C ASP A 272 -6.08 -12.48 11.75
N PRO A 273 -7.15 -12.07 12.44
CA PRO A 273 -7.32 -12.28 13.89
C PRO A 273 -7.10 -13.72 14.34
N SER A 274 -7.49 -14.69 13.52
CA SER A 274 -7.28 -16.12 13.79
C SER A 274 -5.80 -16.51 13.80
N ARG A 275 -4.93 -15.71 13.20
CA ARG A 275 -3.48 -15.93 13.08
C ARG A 275 -2.64 -15.12 14.08
N LEU A 276 -3.23 -14.17 14.79
CA LEU A 276 -2.53 -13.41 15.84
C LEU A 276 -1.82 -14.32 16.86
N PRO A 277 -2.42 -15.42 17.37
CA PRO A 277 -1.71 -16.32 18.28
C PRO A 277 -0.46 -16.98 17.69
N ALA A 278 -0.39 -17.12 16.34
CA ALA A 278 0.81 -17.64 15.68
C ALA A 278 1.90 -16.57 15.60
N LEU A 279 1.55 -15.32 15.28
CA LEU A 279 2.45 -14.16 15.34
C LEU A 279 3.00 -13.98 16.75
N GLU A 280 2.13 -14.01 17.76
CA GLU A 280 2.54 -13.90 19.18
C GLU A 280 3.58 -14.95 19.55
N ARG A 281 3.34 -16.22 19.20
CA ARG A 281 4.32 -17.31 19.46
C ARG A 281 5.64 -17.09 18.71
N ALA A 282 5.58 -16.62 17.48
CA ALA A 282 6.78 -16.39 16.68
C ALA A 282 7.62 -15.25 17.27
N VAL A 283 7.01 -14.13 17.61
CA VAL A 283 7.70 -12.92 18.07
C VAL A 283 8.06 -13.03 19.57
N PHE A 284 7.07 -13.21 20.43
CA PHE A 284 7.26 -13.16 21.90
C PHE A 284 7.71 -14.50 22.49
N GLY A 285 7.35 -15.61 21.84
CA GLY A 285 7.71 -16.96 22.30
C GLY A 285 9.05 -17.47 21.75
N THR A 286 9.31 -17.28 20.44
CA THR A 286 10.47 -17.87 19.75
C THR A 286 11.60 -16.87 19.54
N ALA A 287 11.36 -15.76 18.86
CA ALA A 287 12.37 -14.70 18.69
C ALA A 287 12.73 -14.07 20.03
N ARG A 288 11.76 -13.82 20.86
CA ARG A 288 11.85 -13.43 22.27
C ARG A 288 12.89 -12.35 22.56
N PRO A 289 12.84 -11.20 21.88
CA PRO A 289 13.80 -10.12 22.09
C PRO A 289 13.63 -9.48 23.49
N GLY A 290 14.61 -8.68 23.90
CA GLY A 290 14.53 -7.94 25.17
C GLY A 290 13.41 -6.92 25.20
N THR A 291 13.19 -6.23 24.05
CA THR A 291 12.14 -5.24 23.87
C THR A 291 11.34 -5.54 22.60
N VAL A 292 10.02 -5.41 22.65
CA VAL A 292 9.16 -5.41 21.44
C VAL A 292 8.37 -4.11 21.40
N VAL A 293 8.39 -3.46 20.25
CA VAL A 293 7.61 -2.23 19.99
C VAL A 293 6.53 -2.56 18.97
N VAL A 294 5.29 -2.34 19.35
CA VAL A 294 4.14 -2.54 18.45
C VAL A 294 3.42 -1.22 18.28
N THR A 295 3.22 -0.79 17.04
CA THR A 295 2.31 0.32 16.74
C THR A 295 1.16 -0.15 15.87
N THR A 296 -0.02 0.45 16.06
CA THR A 296 -1.23 0.18 15.27
C THR A 296 -2.14 1.41 15.27
N PRO A 297 -2.99 1.61 14.26
CA PRO A 297 -3.96 2.68 14.26
C PRO A 297 -4.90 2.62 15.48
N ASN A 298 -5.31 3.79 15.94
CA ASN A 298 -6.38 3.90 16.92
C ASN A 298 -7.73 4.10 16.19
N ALA A 299 -8.62 3.11 16.30
CA ALA A 299 -9.92 3.15 15.64
C ALA A 299 -10.81 4.30 16.14
N GLU A 300 -10.72 4.68 17.42
CA GLU A 300 -11.50 5.81 17.97
C GLU A 300 -11.16 7.12 17.25
N HIS A 301 -9.90 7.30 16.84
CA HIS A 301 -9.47 8.49 16.12
C HIS A 301 -10.00 8.57 14.68
N ASN A 302 -10.60 7.50 14.14
CA ASN A 302 -11.10 7.44 12.76
C ASN A 302 -12.17 8.51 12.48
N VAL A 303 -12.96 8.89 13.47
CA VAL A 303 -13.95 9.97 13.36
C VAL A 303 -13.33 11.36 13.04
N ARG A 304 -12.02 11.51 13.24
CA ARG A 304 -11.30 12.75 12.90
C ARG A 304 -10.85 12.78 11.44
N PHE A 305 -11.10 11.73 10.66
CA PHE A 305 -10.79 11.67 9.23
C PHE A 305 -12.05 11.86 8.39
N PRO A 306 -12.37 13.09 7.92
CA PRO A 306 -13.63 13.40 7.22
C PRO A 306 -13.83 12.60 5.92
N GLN A 307 -12.76 12.02 5.38
CA GLN A 307 -12.78 11.24 4.14
C GLN A 307 -12.99 9.74 4.37
N LEU A 308 -12.98 9.30 5.63
CA LEU A 308 -13.21 7.91 6.00
C LEU A 308 -14.69 7.73 6.27
N ALA A 309 -15.36 6.89 5.49
CA ALA A 309 -16.75 6.56 5.72
C ALA A 309 -16.92 5.76 7.03
N ASP A 310 -18.05 5.96 7.71
CA ASP A 310 -18.34 5.27 8.95
C ASP A 310 -18.19 3.76 8.80
N GLY A 311 -17.52 3.14 9.77
CA GLY A 311 -17.29 1.69 9.77
C GLY A 311 -16.21 1.20 8.82
N HIS A 312 -15.49 2.09 8.14
CA HIS A 312 -14.38 1.72 7.28
C HIS A 312 -13.03 1.87 8.00
N PHE A 313 -12.10 0.97 7.67
CA PHE A 313 -10.72 1.04 8.15
C PHE A 313 -9.90 2.06 7.34
N ARG A 314 -8.82 2.56 7.93
CA ARG A 314 -7.91 3.52 7.28
C ARG A 314 -7.23 2.97 6.04
N HIS A 315 -7.08 1.65 5.95
CA HIS A 315 -6.48 0.97 4.81
C HIS A 315 -7.30 -0.24 4.38
N ALA A 316 -7.37 -0.51 3.09
CA ALA A 316 -8.17 -1.60 2.53
C ALA A 316 -7.67 -3.00 2.95
N ASP A 317 -6.39 -3.12 3.32
CA ASP A 317 -5.78 -4.38 3.77
C ASP A 317 -5.86 -4.59 5.28
N HIS A 318 -6.41 -3.64 6.05
CA HIS A 318 -6.65 -3.84 7.47
C HIS A 318 -7.71 -4.91 7.65
N ARG A 319 -7.43 -5.87 8.50
CA ARG A 319 -8.36 -6.92 8.91
C ARG A 319 -9.20 -6.47 10.10
N PHE A 320 -8.65 -5.56 10.90
CA PHE A 320 -9.29 -4.90 12.03
C PHE A 320 -8.53 -3.61 12.34
N GLU A 321 -9.14 -2.76 13.13
CA GLU A 321 -8.47 -1.66 13.84
C GLU A 321 -8.99 -1.66 15.27
N TRP A 322 -8.09 -1.65 16.23
CA TRP A 322 -8.45 -1.66 17.65
C TRP A 322 -8.68 -0.25 18.19
N ASP A 323 -9.66 -0.10 19.06
CA ASP A 323 -9.70 1.01 20.00
C ASP A 323 -8.62 0.83 21.09
N ARG A 324 -8.46 1.84 21.94
CA ARG A 324 -7.44 1.83 23.00
C ARG A 324 -7.66 0.69 23.99
N THR A 325 -8.90 0.37 24.31
CA THR A 325 -9.26 -0.69 25.27
C THR A 325 -8.92 -2.07 24.69
N ALA A 326 -9.30 -2.33 23.46
CA ALA A 326 -9.04 -3.60 22.79
C ALA A 326 -7.53 -3.83 22.60
N PHE A 327 -6.79 -2.78 22.20
CA PHE A 327 -5.34 -2.85 22.06
C PHE A 327 -4.63 -3.13 23.39
N ALA A 328 -5.04 -2.41 24.45
CA ALA A 328 -4.47 -2.63 25.79
C ALA A 328 -4.79 -4.05 26.29
N HIS A 329 -6.03 -4.52 26.11
CA HIS A 329 -6.40 -5.88 26.52
C HIS A 329 -5.56 -6.95 25.81
N TRP A 330 -5.35 -6.81 24.49
CA TRP A 330 -4.48 -7.73 23.75
C TRP A 330 -3.04 -7.66 24.24
N ALA A 331 -2.50 -6.47 24.41
CA ALA A 331 -1.11 -6.27 24.80
C ALA A 331 -0.82 -6.80 26.21
N ASP A 332 -1.72 -6.57 27.17
CA ASP A 332 -1.62 -7.08 28.55
C ASP A 332 -1.68 -8.61 28.56
N ALA A 333 -2.57 -9.22 27.77
CA ALA A 333 -2.68 -10.66 27.64
C ALA A 333 -1.40 -11.29 27.06
N VAL A 334 -0.82 -10.66 26.03
CA VAL A 334 0.46 -11.08 25.42
C VAL A 334 1.59 -10.95 26.45
N ALA A 335 1.68 -9.81 27.14
CA ALA A 335 2.70 -9.55 28.15
C ALA A 335 2.66 -10.63 29.27
N GLY A 336 1.48 -10.89 29.80
CA GLY A 336 1.29 -11.93 30.84
C GLY A 336 1.63 -13.34 30.35
N ARG A 337 1.28 -13.68 29.10
CA ARG A 337 1.50 -15.01 28.54
C ARG A 337 2.98 -15.31 28.28
N TYR A 338 3.76 -14.31 27.86
CA TYR A 338 5.12 -14.51 27.39
C TYR A 338 6.20 -13.96 28.36
N GLY A 339 5.80 -13.41 29.50
CA GLY A 339 6.72 -12.89 30.51
C GLY A 339 7.33 -11.55 30.10
N TYR A 340 6.49 -10.61 29.72
CA TYR A 340 6.83 -9.20 29.46
C TYR A 340 6.03 -8.30 30.40
N THR A 341 6.53 -7.10 30.61
CA THR A 341 5.74 -5.95 31.07
C THR A 341 5.41 -5.07 29.85
N VAL A 342 4.31 -4.34 29.89
CA VAL A 342 3.93 -3.44 28.79
C VAL A 342 3.74 -2.01 29.28
N ARG A 343 4.15 -1.04 28.45
CA ARG A 343 3.95 0.39 28.65
C ARG A 343 3.34 0.98 27.37
N TYR A 344 2.35 1.88 27.53
CA TYR A 344 1.68 2.52 26.42
C TYR A 344 2.18 3.94 26.21
N GLN A 345 2.29 4.37 24.94
CA GLN A 345 2.68 5.71 24.58
C GLN A 345 1.79 6.21 23.41
N PRO A 346 1.37 7.47 23.44
CA PRO A 346 0.69 8.09 22.31
C PRO A 346 1.68 8.35 21.17
N VAL A 347 1.21 8.24 19.93
CA VAL A 347 1.95 8.63 18.74
C VAL A 347 1.08 9.56 17.90
N GLY A 348 1.55 10.76 17.69
CA GLY A 348 0.78 11.82 17.07
C GLY A 348 0.25 12.81 18.10
N ASP A 349 -0.71 13.64 17.71
CA ASP A 349 -1.38 14.57 18.61
C ASP A 349 -2.42 13.82 19.43
N ASP A 350 -2.38 13.99 20.73
CA ASP A 350 -3.32 13.35 21.64
C ASP A 350 -4.62 14.16 21.68
N ASP A 351 -5.67 13.65 21.07
CA ASP A 351 -7.00 14.24 21.09
C ASP A 351 -7.67 13.90 22.43
N PRO A 352 -8.23 14.88 23.16
CA PRO A 352 -8.77 14.65 24.50
C PRO A 352 -9.98 13.69 24.53
N GLU A 353 -10.72 13.53 23.43
CA GLU A 353 -11.88 12.64 23.35
C GLU A 353 -11.50 11.25 22.84
N VAL A 354 -10.79 11.19 21.73
CA VAL A 354 -10.54 9.95 20.99
C VAL A 354 -9.07 9.49 21.04
N GLY A 355 -8.24 10.20 21.78
CA GLY A 355 -6.82 9.86 21.94
C GLY A 355 -5.97 10.08 20.67
N PRO A 356 -4.73 9.57 20.66
CA PRO A 356 -3.80 9.78 19.55
C PRO A 356 -4.21 8.99 18.30
N PRO A 357 -3.81 9.43 17.09
CA PRO A 357 -4.11 8.71 15.85
C PRO A 357 -3.44 7.32 15.75
N THR A 358 -2.31 7.13 16.40
CA THR A 358 -1.61 5.84 16.48
C THR A 358 -1.32 5.53 17.95
N GLN A 359 -1.47 4.31 18.34
CA GLN A 359 -1.14 3.79 19.66
C GLN A 359 0.14 2.95 19.59
N LEU A 360 0.94 2.99 20.65
CA LEU A 360 2.17 2.25 20.78
C LEU A 360 2.21 1.48 22.10
N ALA A 361 2.56 0.19 22.01
CA ALA A 361 2.90 -0.66 23.15
C ALA A 361 4.38 -1.01 23.11
N GLU A 362 5.08 -0.71 24.19
CA GLU A 362 6.46 -1.12 24.46
C GLU A 362 6.44 -2.28 25.44
N PHE A 363 6.86 -3.44 24.98
CA PHE A 363 6.99 -4.64 25.80
C PHE A 363 8.46 -4.79 26.24
N THR A 364 8.70 -4.93 27.52
CA THR A 364 10.02 -5.23 28.08
C THR A 364 10.01 -6.60 28.73
N ARG A 365 10.93 -7.47 28.31
CA ARG A 365 11.02 -8.83 28.85
C ARG A 365 11.41 -8.82 30.33
N THR A 366 10.61 -9.50 31.14
CA THR A 366 10.97 -9.72 32.55
C THR A 366 12.11 -10.71 32.62
N VAL A 367 13.20 -10.29 33.25
CA VAL A 367 14.30 -11.21 33.59
C VAL A 367 13.81 -12.02 34.77
N ALA A 368 13.73 -13.35 34.63
CA ALA A 368 13.52 -14.20 35.80
C ALA A 368 14.74 -14.02 36.73
N VAL A 369 14.49 -13.56 37.96
CA VAL A 369 15.49 -13.42 39.01
C VAL A 369 15.87 -14.83 39.51
#